data_0a41674edbb9b96c2e196f14a150abc9
#
_entry.id   0a41674edbb9b96c2e196f14a150abc9
#
_cell.length_a   1.000
_cell.length_b   1.000
_cell.length_c   1.000
_cell.angle_alpha   90.00
_cell.angle_beta   90.00
_cell.angle_gamma   90.00
#
_symmetry.space_group_name_H-M   'P 1'
#
loop_
_entity.id
_entity.type
_entity.pdbx_description
1 polymer ?
#
loop_
_entity_poly.entity_id
_entity_poly.type
_entity_poly.pdbx_seq_one_letter_code
_entity_poly.pdbx_strand_id
1 'polypeptide(L)'
;IHERLVGSEMCIRDSLYIDAEEDTEAYCISAGIFRRLMQQNVHVRCYAYQMTAERFSDSMWTMQQVLFMSADRRLAIFLTDELAKTGGDEVRMTHDQMAKYMGSAREVVSRMLKYFAQEGWVRLFRGGVQVLDRKKLQQLARGE
;
A
#
# COMPACT_ATOMS: atom_id res chain seq x y z
N ILE A 1 -2.30 -2.31 20.89
CA ILE A 1 -1.82 -3.63 21.34
C ILE A 1 -0.69 -4.05 20.41
N HIS A 2 0.54 -3.97 20.90
CA HIS A 2 1.69 -4.56 20.20
C HIS A 2 1.70 -6.06 20.47
N GLU A 3 0.84 -6.82 19.84
CA GLU A 3 0.95 -8.26 19.85
C GLU A 3 2.03 -8.68 18.86
N ARG A 4 3.16 -9.06 19.42
CA ARG A 4 4.22 -9.76 18.73
C ARG A 4 3.66 -11.13 18.33
N LEU A 5 3.27 -11.29 17.07
CA LEU A 5 2.89 -12.60 16.51
C LEU A 5 4.14 -13.49 16.48
N VAL A 6 4.46 -14.09 17.61
CA VAL A 6 5.52 -15.10 17.74
C VAL A 6 4.96 -16.42 17.25
N GLY A 7 5.35 -16.83 16.08
CA GLY A 7 4.99 -18.15 15.53
C GLY A 7 6.08 -18.71 14.64
N SER A 8 6.89 -19.59 15.20
CA SER A 8 7.76 -20.63 14.65
C SER A 8 8.72 -20.26 13.49
N GLU A 9 9.99 -20.33 13.82
CA GLU A 9 11.08 -20.91 13.02
C GLU A 9 11.21 -20.53 11.55
N MET A 10 11.15 -19.26 11.21
CA MET A 10 11.85 -18.79 10.02
C MET A 10 12.11 -17.28 10.16
N CYS A 11 13.38 -16.94 10.20
CA CYS A 11 13.97 -15.65 10.55
C CYS A 11 13.58 -14.41 9.72
N ILE A 12 12.51 -14.45 8.96
CA ILE A 12 12.03 -13.32 8.15
C ILE A 12 10.98 -12.48 8.90
N ARG A 13 10.50 -12.92 10.06
CA ARG A 13 9.30 -12.36 10.71
C ARG A 13 9.55 -11.34 11.82
N ASP A 14 10.79 -11.16 12.25
CA ASP A 14 11.09 -10.21 13.34
C ASP A 14 10.98 -8.74 12.92
N SER A 15 10.72 -8.46 11.64
CA SER A 15 10.66 -7.11 11.07
C SER A 15 9.28 -6.69 10.55
N LEU A 16 8.24 -7.53 10.70
CA LEU A 16 6.88 -7.17 10.28
C LEU A 16 6.10 -6.65 11.48
N TYR A 17 5.64 -5.41 11.37
CA TYR A 17 4.72 -4.78 12.30
C TYR A 17 3.35 -4.71 11.65
N ILE A 18 2.31 -5.02 12.42
CA ILE A 18 0.92 -4.88 11.99
C ILE A 18 0.29 -3.85 12.92
N ASP A 19 -0.10 -2.72 12.37
CA ASP A 19 -0.81 -1.67 13.09
C ASP A 19 -2.28 -1.67 12.65
N ALA A 20 -3.21 -1.64 13.62
CA ALA A 20 -4.61 -1.42 13.34
C ALA A 20 -4.85 0.08 13.15
N GLU A 21 -5.38 0.47 12.00
CA GLU A 21 -5.69 1.89 11.70
C GLU A 21 -7.05 2.30 12.28
N GLU A 22 -7.92 1.33 12.58
CA GLU A 22 -9.24 1.50 13.18
C GLU A 22 -9.48 0.42 14.24
N ASP A 23 -10.51 0.59 15.09
CA ASP A 23 -10.92 -0.43 16.05
C ASP A 23 -11.27 -1.73 15.31
N THR A 24 -10.49 -2.77 15.54
CA THR A 24 -10.55 -4.02 14.78
C THR A 24 -10.71 -5.22 15.69
N GLU A 25 -11.68 -6.07 15.40
CA GLU A 25 -11.80 -7.40 16.00
C GLU A 25 -11.11 -8.44 15.12
N ALA A 26 -10.23 -9.26 15.70
CA ALA A 26 -9.50 -10.28 14.96
C ALA A 26 -9.55 -11.64 15.65
N TYR A 27 -9.64 -12.69 14.84
CA TYR A 27 -9.52 -14.08 15.32
C TYR A 27 -8.09 -14.58 15.09
N CYS A 28 -7.44 -15.01 16.17
CA CYS A 28 -6.10 -15.58 16.09
C CYS A 28 -6.17 -17.10 15.97
N ILE A 29 -5.63 -17.66 14.91
CA ILE A 29 -5.50 -19.11 14.70
C ILE A 29 -4.02 -19.48 14.79
N SER A 30 -3.68 -20.43 15.68
CA SER A 30 -2.29 -20.89 15.77
C SER A 30 -1.85 -21.58 14.47
N ALA A 31 -0.56 -21.40 14.10
CA ALA A 31 0.00 -22.00 12.90
C ALA A 31 -0.16 -23.53 12.85
N GLY A 32 -0.11 -24.21 14.01
CA GLY A 32 -0.31 -25.66 14.11
C GLY A 32 -1.75 -26.07 13.77
N ILE A 33 -2.74 -25.33 14.26
CA ILE A 33 -4.17 -25.59 13.95
C ILE A 33 -4.42 -25.31 12.46
N PHE A 34 -3.91 -24.18 11.95
CA PHE A 34 -4.09 -23.82 10.54
C PHE A 34 -3.46 -24.86 9.59
N ARG A 35 -2.25 -25.35 9.89
CA ARG A 35 -1.59 -26.41 9.13
C ARG A 35 -2.43 -27.70 9.11
N ARG A 36 -3.01 -28.09 10.23
CA ARG A 36 -3.90 -29.27 10.33
C ARG A 36 -5.15 -29.09 9.49
N LEU A 37 -5.79 -27.91 9.55
CA LEU A 37 -6.95 -27.59 8.72
C LEU A 37 -6.62 -27.66 7.23
N MET A 38 -5.47 -27.14 6.80
CA MET A 38 -5.03 -27.24 5.40
C MET A 38 -4.82 -28.69 4.95
N GLN A 39 -4.37 -29.59 5.83
CA GLN A 39 -4.21 -31.02 5.52
C GLN A 39 -5.55 -31.74 5.38
N GLN A 40 -6.53 -31.37 6.20
CA GLN A 40 -7.83 -32.06 6.30
C GLN A 40 -8.89 -31.49 5.37
N ASN A 41 -8.76 -30.23 4.95
CA ASN A 41 -9.77 -29.53 4.17
C ASN A 41 -9.17 -28.89 2.92
N VAL A 42 -9.59 -29.38 1.74
CA VAL A 42 -9.11 -28.89 0.44
C VAL A 42 -9.48 -27.41 0.22
N HIS A 43 -10.64 -26.95 0.69
CA HIS A 43 -11.07 -25.56 0.51
C HIS A 43 -10.21 -24.61 1.32
N VAL A 44 -9.85 -24.96 2.56
CA VAL A 44 -8.93 -24.16 3.39
C VAL A 44 -7.55 -24.11 2.73
N ARG A 45 -7.09 -25.22 2.18
CA ARG A 45 -5.82 -25.28 1.47
C ARG A 45 -5.81 -24.42 0.21
N CYS A 46 -6.87 -24.52 -0.63
CA CYS A 46 -7.01 -23.68 -1.83
C CYS A 46 -7.06 -22.19 -1.47
N TYR A 47 -7.83 -21.83 -0.47
CA TYR A 47 -7.91 -20.45 0.03
C TYR A 47 -6.54 -19.93 0.48
N ALA A 48 -5.79 -20.72 1.26
CA ALA A 48 -4.46 -20.35 1.71
C ALA A 48 -3.49 -20.12 0.54
N TYR A 49 -3.53 -20.99 -0.48
CA TYR A 49 -2.70 -20.83 -1.67
C TYR A 49 -3.10 -19.63 -2.51
N GLN A 50 -4.40 -19.38 -2.67
CA GLN A 50 -4.90 -18.21 -3.37
C GLN A 50 -4.46 -16.92 -2.68
N MET A 51 -4.66 -16.80 -1.37
CA MET A 51 -4.17 -15.66 -0.59
C MET A 51 -2.65 -15.45 -0.75
N THR A 52 -1.89 -16.54 -0.72
CA THR A 52 -0.43 -16.46 -0.87
C THR A 52 -0.04 -15.97 -2.27
N ALA A 53 -0.71 -16.47 -3.32
CA ALA A 53 -0.47 -16.05 -4.69
C ALA A 53 -0.82 -14.57 -4.91
N GLU A 54 -1.95 -14.10 -4.38
CA GLU A 54 -2.35 -12.70 -4.42
C GLU A 54 -1.31 -11.80 -3.72
N ARG A 55 -0.93 -12.14 -2.49
CA ARG A 55 0.10 -11.40 -1.76
C ARG A 55 1.48 -11.40 -2.44
N PHE A 56 1.85 -12.52 -3.06
CA PHE A 56 3.07 -12.57 -3.84
C PHE A 56 3.01 -11.64 -5.05
N SER A 57 1.88 -11.65 -5.79
CA SER A 57 1.67 -10.75 -6.93
C SER A 57 1.72 -9.28 -6.53
N ASP A 58 1.07 -8.89 -5.43
CA ASP A 58 1.12 -7.53 -4.88
C ASP A 58 2.55 -7.12 -4.51
N SER A 59 3.29 -8.02 -3.88
CA SER A 59 4.69 -7.78 -3.50
C SER A 59 5.60 -7.61 -4.73
N MET A 60 5.42 -8.45 -5.74
CA MET A 60 6.16 -8.36 -7.01
C MET A 60 5.83 -7.07 -7.76
N TRP A 61 4.55 -6.67 -7.79
CA TRP A 61 4.14 -5.40 -8.37
C TRP A 61 4.79 -4.20 -7.66
N THR A 62 4.75 -4.19 -6.33
CA THR A 62 5.38 -3.14 -5.52
C THR A 62 6.89 -3.09 -5.76
N MET A 63 7.54 -4.25 -5.82
CA MET A 63 8.97 -4.33 -6.10
C MET A 63 9.33 -3.80 -7.50
N GLN A 64 8.54 -4.13 -8.51
CA GLN A 64 8.71 -3.57 -9.86
C GLN A 64 8.54 -2.04 -9.86
N GLN A 65 7.55 -1.50 -9.15
CA GLN A 65 7.39 -0.05 -9.04
C GLN A 65 8.63 0.61 -8.40
N VAL A 66 9.14 0.04 -7.30
CA VAL A 66 10.30 0.61 -6.60
C VAL A 66 11.56 0.57 -7.46
N LEU A 67 11.77 -0.50 -8.22
CA LEU A 67 13.00 -0.71 -8.99
C LEU A 67 12.99 0.01 -10.35
N PHE A 68 11.83 0.12 -11.01
CA PHE A 68 11.77 0.52 -12.42
C PHE A 68 10.92 1.78 -12.68
N MET A 69 10.18 2.28 -11.70
CA MET A 69 9.37 3.49 -11.87
C MET A 69 9.99 4.68 -11.18
N SER A 70 9.95 5.84 -11.84
CA SER A 70 10.32 7.11 -11.22
C SER A 70 9.38 7.49 -10.07
N ALA A 71 9.85 8.30 -9.12
CA ALA A 71 9.08 8.66 -7.93
C ALA A 71 7.82 9.47 -8.25
N ASP A 72 7.86 10.31 -9.27
CA ASP A 72 6.73 11.08 -9.78
C ASP A 72 5.65 10.17 -10.38
N ARG A 73 6.03 9.18 -11.18
CA ARG A 73 5.10 8.19 -11.73
C ARG A 73 4.44 7.37 -10.63
N ARG A 74 5.19 6.89 -9.64
CA ARG A 74 4.65 6.16 -8.49
C ARG A 74 3.65 7.01 -7.69
N LEU A 75 3.97 8.29 -7.48
CA LEU A 75 3.06 9.23 -6.81
C LEU A 75 1.80 9.48 -7.62
N ALA A 76 1.90 9.60 -8.95
CA ALA A 76 0.72 9.76 -9.81
C ALA A 76 -0.19 8.53 -9.78
N ILE A 77 0.37 7.32 -9.81
CA ILE A 77 -0.38 6.06 -9.65
C ILE A 77 -1.09 6.06 -8.29
N PHE A 78 -0.36 6.30 -7.20
CA PHE A 78 -0.90 6.32 -5.85
C PHE A 78 -2.08 7.29 -5.72
N LEU A 79 -1.92 8.54 -6.17
CA LEU A 79 -3.00 9.52 -6.11
C LEU A 79 -4.21 9.10 -6.94
N THR A 80 -4.00 8.54 -8.12
CA THR A 80 -5.07 8.06 -9.01
C THR A 80 -5.86 6.92 -8.36
N ASP A 81 -5.17 5.97 -7.74
CA ASP A 81 -5.78 4.81 -7.07
C ASP A 81 -6.59 5.24 -5.84
N GLU A 82 -6.06 6.16 -5.03
CA GLU A 82 -6.79 6.69 -3.86
C GLU A 82 -8.05 7.46 -4.28
N LEU A 83 -7.98 8.24 -5.35
CA LEU A 83 -9.17 8.91 -5.89
C LEU A 83 -10.22 7.93 -6.44
N ALA A 84 -9.78 6.79 -7.00
CA ALA A 84 -10.68 5.76 -7.48
C ALA A 84 -11.44 5.08 -6.32
N LYS A 85 -10.78 4.90 -5.16
CA LYS A 85 -11.39 4.34 -3.95
C LYS A 85 -12.39 5.29 -3.30
N THR A 86 -12.05 6.58 -3.22
CA THR A 86 -12.86 7.57 -2.50
C THR A 86 -13.95 8.21 -3.36
N GLY A 87 -13.84 8.14 -4.69
CA GLY A 87 -14.75 8.77 -5.64
C GLY A 87 -14.68 10.31 -5.68
N GLY A 88 -13.84 10.92 -4.84
CA GLY A 88 -13.64 12.36 -4.72
C GLY A 88 -12.44 12.88 -5.52
N ASP A 89 -12.07 14.13 -5.32
CA ASP A 89 -10.90 14.80 -5.87
C ASP A 89 -9.82 15.12 -4.82
N GLU A 90 -10.04 14.69 -3.56
CA GLU A 90 -9.14 14.90 -2.44
C GLU A 90 -8.59 13.58 -1.91
N VAL A 91 -7.28 13.58 -1.62
CA VAL A 91 -6.58 12.53 -0.87
C VAL A 91 -6.21 13.11 0.50
N ARG A 92 -6.87 12.63 1.56
CA ARG A 92 -6.66 13.11 2.94
C ARG A 92 -5.64 12.25 3.65
N MET A 93 -4.38 12.45 3.29
CA MET A 93 -3.22 11.78 3.88
C MET A 93 -2.08 12.76 4.05
N THR A 94 -1.30 12.58 5.11
CA THR A 94 -0.05 13.32 5.31
C THR A 94 1.03 12.81 4.37
N HIS A 95 2.06 13.62 4.10
CA HIS A 95 3.20 13.20 3.29
C HIS A 95 3.93 11.98 3.89
N ASP A 96 3.92 11.82 5.22
CA ASP A 96 4.48 10.64 5.89
C ASP A 96 3.67 9.38 5.59
N GLN A 97 2.35 9.47 5.65
CA GLN A 97 1.46 8.36 5.30
C GLN A 97 1.64 7.95 3.84
N MET A 98 1.60 8.93 2.92
CA MET A 98 1.84 8.67 1.49
C MET A 98 3.20 7.99 1.27
N ALA A 99 4.25 8.46 1.95
CA ALA A 99 5.58 7.90 1.85
C ALA A 99 5.64 6.44 2.31
N LYS A 100 4.96 6.11 3.42
CA LYS A 100 4.83 4.73 3.91
C LYS A 100 4.16 3.83 2.87
N TYR A 101 3.01 4.24 2.31
CA TYR A 101 2.29 3.47 1.29
C TYR A 101 3.10 3.28 0.01
N MET A 102 3.86 4.29 -0.40
CA MET A 102 4.69 4.25 -1.61
C MET A 102 6.04 3.55 -1.41
N GLY A 103 6.41 3.18 -0.19
CA GLY A 103 7.76 2.69 0.12
C GLY A 103 8.84 3.72 -0.24
N SER A 104 8.62 4.99 0.08
CA SER A 104 9.49 6.12 -0.27
C SER A 104 9.79 6.99 0.95
N ALA A 105 10.78 7.89 0.84
CA ALA A 105 11.05 8.86 1.88
C ALA A 105 10.06 10.04 1.79
N ARG A 106 9.68 10.60 2.96
CA ARG A 106 8.79 11.77 3.05
C ARG A 106 9.29 12.97 2.22
N GLU A 107 10.59 13.20 2.21
CA GLU A 107 11.23 14.30 1.49
C GLU A 107 11.02 14.16 -0.02
N VAL A 108 11.05 12.91 -0.53
CA VAL A 108 10.81 12.62 -1.95
C VAL A 108 9.35 12.94 -2.29
N VAL A 109 8.40 12.46 -1.49
CA VAL A 109 6.97 12.74 -1.68
C VAL A 109 6.70 14.24 -1.61
N SER A 110 7.25 14.94 -0.59
CA SER A 110 7.09 16.39 -0.45
C SER A 110 7.62 17.17 -1.65
N ARG A 111 8.76 16.77 -2.19
CA ARG A 111 9.36 17.41 -3.37
C ARG A 111 8.49 17.19 -4.62
N MET A 112 8.01 15.98 -4.83
CA MET A 112 7.15 15.65 -5.98
C MET A 112 5.80 16.35 -5.90
N LEU A 113 5.18 16.40 -4.73
CA LEU A 113 3.91 17.11 -4.54
C LEU A 113 4.06 18.63 -4.76
N LYS A 114 5.18 19.23 -4.33
CA LYS A 114 5.48 20.63 -4.64
C LYS A 114 5.62 20.85 -6.14
N TYR A 115 6.31 19.95 -6.83
CA TYR A 115 6.43 20.01 -8.29
C TYR A 115 5.06 19.92 -8.96
N PHE A 116 4.21 18.95 -8.61
CA PHE A 116 2.85 18.83 -9.14
C PHE A 116 1.98 20.06 -8.85
N ALA A 117 2.19 20.71 -7.68
CA ALA A 117 1.49 21.94 -7.34
C ALA A 117 1.95 23.13 -8.19
N GLN A 118 3.24 23.25 -8.49
CA GLN A 118 3.80 24.26 -9.38
C GLN A 118 3.29 24.12 -10.82
N GLU A 119 3.14 22.87 -11.28
CA GLU A 119 2.54 22.55 -12.59
C GLU A 119 1.00 22.73 -12.62
N GLY A 120 0.38 23.02 -11.48
CA GLY A 120 -1.07 23.21 -11.38
C GLY A 120 -1.89 21.92 -11.44
N TRP A 121 -1.25 20.74 -11.29
CA TRP A 121 -1.95 19.46 -11.32
C TRP A 121 -2.63 19.11 -10.00
N VAL A 122 -2.08 19.64 -8.89
CA VAL A 122 -2.64 19.45 -7.56
C VAL A 122 -2.61 20.73 -6.76
N ARG A 123 -3.42 20.79 -5.70
CA ARG A 123 -3.38 21.83 -4.66
C ARG A 123 -3.10 21.16 -3.32
N LEU A 124 -2.09 21.69 -2.62
CA LEU A 124 -1.75 21.21 -1.28
C LEU A 124 -2.59 21.93 -0.24
N PHE A 125 -3.11 21.20 0.74
CA PHE A 125 -3.75 21.75 1.92
C PHE A 125 -3.28 21.01 3.18
N ARG A 126 -3.66 21.53 4.35
CA ARG A 126 -3.24 20.91 5.62
C ARG A 126 -3.85 19.52 5.78
N GLY A 127 -3.01 18.48 5.74
CA GLY A 127 -3.41 17.08 5.89
C GLY A 127 -3.85 16.39 4.61
N GLY A 128 -3.64 17.01 3.42
CA GLY A 128 -4.02 16.35 2.19
C GLY A 128 -3.61 17.06 0.90
N VAL A 129 -4.07 16.48 -0.19
CA VAL A 129 -3.82 16.92 -1.57
C VAL A 129 -5.14 16.90 -2.33
N GLN A 130 -5.48 18.00 -3.00
CA GLN A 130 -6.58 18.06 -3.96
C GLN A 130 -6.03 17.93 -5.36
N VAL A 131 -6.57 17.03 -6.15
CA VAL A 131 -6.21 16.84 -7.56
C VAL A 131 -7.03 17.77 -8.44
N LEU A 132 -6.36 18.64 -9.20
CA LEU A 132 -6.96 19.61 -10.11
C LEU A 132 -7.02 19.08 -11.55
N ASP A 133 -5.97 18.39 -11.99
CA ASP A 133 -5.88 17.80 -13.34
C ASP A 133 -5.64 16.28 -13.27
N ARG A 134 -6.76 15.54 -13.25
CA ARG A 134 -6.71 14.07 -13.26
C ARG A 134 -6.10 13.50 -14.54
N LYS A 135 -6.30 14.16 -15.67
CA LYS A 135 -5.82 13.65 -16.96
C LYS A 135 -4.30 13.64 -17.01
N LYS A 136 -3.66 14.71 -16.52
CA LYS A 136 -2.20 14.80 -16.43
C LYS A 136 -1.61 13.75 -15.49
N LEU A 137 -2.22 13.53 -14.33
CA LEU A 137 -1.78 12.47 -13.42
C LEU A 137 -1.94 11.08 -14.05
N GLN A 138 -3.06 10.82 -14.76
CA GLN A 138 -3.26 9.54 -15.44
C GLN A 138 -2.27 9.31 -16.58
N GLN A 139 -1.94 10.34 -17.36
CA GLN A 139 -0.91 10.26 -18.40
C GLN A 139 0.45 9.91 -17.79
N LEU A 140 0.87 10.64 -16.74
CA LEU A 140 2.11 10.34 -16.03
C LEU A 140 2.11 8.92 -15.43
N ALA A 141 0.98 8.49 -14.85
CA ALA A 141 0.84 7.13 -14.32
C ALA A 141 1.03 6.05 -15.40
N ARG A 142 0.59 6.31 -16.64
CA ARG A 142 0.81 5.40 -17.78
C ARG A 142 2.22 5.46 -18.34
N GLY A 143 2.97 6.53 -18.05
CA GLY A 143 4.32 6.74 -18.58
C GLY A 143 4.33 7.40 -19.96
N GLU A 144 3.30 8.21 -20.24
CA GLU A 144 3.13 9.00 -21.47
C GLU A 144 3.65 10.43 -21.26
#